data_7d4587c81dff6191a756f96ca0edb653
#
_entry.id   7d4587c81dff6191a756f96ca0edb653
#
_cell.length_a   1.000
_cell.length_b   1.000
_cell.length_c   1.000
_cell.angle_alpha   90.00
_cell.angle_beta   90.00
_cell.angle_gamma   90.00
#
_symmetry.space_group_name_H-M   'P 1'
#
loop_
_entity.id
_entity.type
_entity.pdbx_description
1 polymer ?
#
loop_
_entity_poly.entity_id
_entity_poly.type
_entity_poly.pdbx_seq_one_letter_code
_entity_poly.pdbx_strand_id
1 'polypeptide(L)'
;MLDKRLTYKQKRCQEVSNRFSHSAKFLSILSCFLLFSSCRKEWDPNEQFQNNVEILAKQKEQDNWHKKNQAKENLSNLHSKLTKSIVQGLDLKELQNIVGENASILAQKEQNGVQWLILRYQWDDIVENYFSKTSEEYRQCSKQKQYIEITTKNSLIISVTWL
;
A
#
# COMPACT_ATOMS: atom_id res chain seq x y z
N MET A 1 -4.59 -11.80 -34.71
CA MET A 1 -5.99 -11.43 -35.07
C MET A 1 -6.22 -9.92 -35.11
N LEU A 2 -5.24 -9.13 -35.56
CA LEU A 2 -5.24 -7.65 -35.54
C LEU A 2 -5.21 -6.96 -36.92
N ASP A 3 -5.34 -7.71 -38.02
CA ASP A 3 -5.06 -7.19 -39.35
C ASP A 3 -6.30 -6.86 -40.22
N LYS A 4 -7.50 -7.08 -39.71
CA LYS A 4 -8.73 -6.85 -40.51
C LYS A 4 -9.40 -5.49 -40.33
N ARG A 5 -8.96 -4.67 -39.34
CA ARG A 5 -9.61 -3.36 -39.08
C ARG A 5 -8.96 -2.17 -39.81
N LEU A 6 -7.74 -2.32 -40.25
CA LEU A 6 -7.02 -1.25 -40.98
C LEU A 6 -7.44 -1.14 -42.45
N THR A 7 -7.84 -2.22 -43.08
CA THR A 7 -8.22 -2.25 -44.50
C THR A 7 -9.58 -1.60 -44.79
N TYR A 8 -10.49 -1.57 -43.83
CA TYR A 8 -11.83 -0.99 -44.00
C TYR A 8 -11.82 0.55 -44.00
N LYS A 9 -10.97 1.18 -43.23
CA LYS A 9 -10.81 2.64 -43.18
C LYS A 9 -10.10 3.19 -44.44
N GLN A 10 -9.16 2.45 -45.02
CA GLN A 10 -8.47 2.87 -46.24
C GLN A 10 -9.36 2.84 -47.46
N LYS A 11 -10.24 1.83 -47.61
CA LYS A 11 -11.18 1.75 -48.75
C LYS A 11 -12.22 2.88 -48.76
N ARG A 12 -12.68 3.33 -47.59
CA ARG A 12 -13.66 4.42 -47.50
C ARG A 12 -13.09 5.80 -47.89
N CYS A 13 -11.79 6.03 -47.70
CA CYS A 13 -11.14 7.27 -48.13
C CYS A 13 -10.94 7.33 -49.64
N GLN A 14 -10.79 6.19 -50.33
CA GLN A 14 -10.62 6.17 -51.77
C GLN A 14 -11.93 6.36 -52.58
N GLU A 15 -13.06 5.88 -52.08
CA GLU A 15 -14.35 6.04 -52.75
C GLU A 15 -14.91 7.49 -52.71
N VAL A 16 -14.57 8.26 -51.70
CA VAL A 16 -15.00 9.67 -51.58
C VAL A 16 -14.19 10.59 -52.50
N SER A 17 -12.97 10.20 -52.87
CA SER A 17 -12.07 11.02 -53.70
C SER A 17 -12.49 11.12 -55.17
N ASN A 18 -13.28 10.17 -55.68
CA ASN A 18 -13.58 10.08 -57.13
C ASN A 18 -14.87 10.77 -57.58
N ARG A 19 -15.61 11.46 -56.69
CA ARG A 19 -16.91 12.08 -57.03
C ARG A 19 -16.94 13.61 -57.06
N PHE A 20 -15.81 14.29 -56.85
CA PHE A 20 -15.81 15.76 -56.93
C PHE A 20 -15.16 16.29 -58.19
N SER A 21 -15.88 17.14 -58.93
CA SER A 21 -15.39 17.87 -60.10
C SER A 21 -14.21 18.78 -59.70
N HIS A 22 -13.31 19.05 -60.67
CA HIS A 22 -12.03 19.75 -60.40
C HIS A 22 -12.14 21.09 -59.64
N SER A 23 -13.23 21.82 -59.80
CA SER A 23 -13.47 23.11 -59.11
C SER A 23 -13.85 22.96 -57.62
N ALA A 24 -14.53 21.86 -57.24
CA ALA A 24 -14.87 21.59 -55.83
C ALA A 24 -13.68 21.08 -55.03
N LYS A 25 -12.69 20.48 -55.68
CA LYS A 25 -11.50 19.95 -55.01
C LYS A 25 -10.61 21.04 -54.44
N PHE A 26 -10.49 22.19 -55.09
CA PHE A 26 -9.66 23.30 -54.57
C PHE A 26 -10.27 23.96 -53.34
N LEU A 27 -11.58 24.17 -53.33
CA LEU A 27 -12.26 24.74 -52.15
C LEU A 27 -12.25 23.80 -50.94
N SER A 28 -12.33 22.49 -51.15
CA SER A 28 -12.26 21.49 -50.09
C SER A 28 -10.89 21.40 -49.46
N ILE A 29 -9.81 21.50 -50.27
CA ILE A 29 -8.43 21.47 -49.76
C ILE A 29 -8.14 22.72 -48.92
N LEU A 30 -8.62 23.90 -49.35
CA LEU A 30 -8.42 25.15 -48.61
C LEU A 30 -9.18 25.13 -47.27
N SER A 31 -10.39 24.57 -47.25
CA SER A 31 -11.17 24.41 -46.01
C SER A 31 -10.52 23.42 -45.03
N CYS A 32 -9.96 22.31 -45.51
CA CYS A 32 -9.22 21.39 -44.69
C CYS A 32 -7.95 22.03 -44.06
N PHE A 33 -7.21 22.84 -44.85
CA PHE A 33 -6.04 23.55 -44.33
C PHE A 33 -6.40 24.56 -43.23
N LEU A 34 -7.53 25.25 -43.35
CA LEU A 34 -8.00 26.20 -42.33
C LEU A 34 -8.48 25.48 -41.06
N LEU A 35 -9.07 24.27 -41.17
CA LEU A 35 -9.49 23.48 -40.05
C LEU A 35 -8.30 22.83 -39.31
N PHE A 36 -7.23 22.46 -40.03
CA PHE A 36 -6.01 21.93 -39.43
C PHE A 36 -5.14 23.01 -38.76
N SER A 37 -5.20 24.26 -39.22
CA SER A 37 -4.49 25.35 -38.58
C SER A 37 -5.13 25.85 -37.29
N SER A 38 -6.46 25.67 -37.14
CA SER A 38 -7.15 26.05 -35.88
C SER A 38 -7.02 25.01 -34.77
N CYS A 39 -6.53 23.78 -35.04
CA CYS A 39 -6.31 22.74 -34.05
C CYS A 39 -4.85 22.54 -33.65
N ARG A 40 -3.92 23.37 -34.13
CA ARG A 40 -2.57 23.40 -33.55
C ARG A 40 -2.64 24.17 -32.23
N LYS A 41 -3.01 23.47 -31.15
CA LYS A 41 -2.63 23.90 -29.82
C LYS A 41 -1.10 24.05 -29.87
N GLU A 42 -0.63 25.27 -29.76
CA GLU A 42 0.82 25.53 -29.72
C GLU A 42 1.41 24.60 -28.68
N TRP A 43 2.37 23.78 -29.10
CA TRP A 43 3.04 22.85 -28.20
C TRP A 43 3.94 23.67 -27.25
N ASP A 44 3.47 23.86 -26.01
CA ASP A 44 4.25 24.48 -24.95
C ASP A 44 5.00 23.38 -24.17
N PRO A 45 6.32 23.28 -24.32
CA PRO A 45 7.11 22.30 -23.58
C PRO A 45 7.01 22.47 -22.05
N ASN A 46 6.73 23.68 -21.57
CA ASN A 46 6.57 23.94 -20.14
C ASN A 46 5.23 23.38 -19.60
N GLU A 47 4.14 23.52 -20.36
CA GLU A 47 2.82 22.94 -20.02
C GLU A 47 2.94 21.42 -19.95
N GLN A 48 3.63 20.79 -20.90
CA GLN A 48 3.82 19.34 -20.89
C GLN A 48 4.71 18.88 -19.75
N PHE A 49 5.76 19.63 -19.42
CA PHE A 49 6.62 19.34 -18.27
C PHE A 49 5.84 19.42 -16.96
N GLN A 50 5.05 20.46 -16.75
CA GLN A 50 4.21 20.63 -15.55
C GLN A 50 3.17 19.51 -15.42
N ASN A 51 2.51 19.14 -16.53
CA ASN A 51 1.56 18.02 -16.55
C ASN A 51 2.24 16.70 -16.16
N ASN A 52 3.44 16.42 -16.65
CA ASN A 52 4.18 15.22 -16.31
C ASN A 52 4.61 15.21 -14.83
N VAL A 53 5.02 16.35 -14.27
CA VAL A 53 5.36 16.47 -12.85
C VAL A 53 4.14 16.23 -11.98
N GLU A 54 2.97 16.76 -12.36
CA GLU A 54 1.71 16.54 -11.64
C GLU A 54 1.27 15.07 -11.69
N ILE A 55 1.39 14.41 -12.84
CA ILE A 55 1.08 12.99 -12.99
C ILE A 55 1.99 12.15 -12.09
N LEU A 56 3.31 12.43 -12.09
CA LEU A 56 4.27 11.73 -11.24
C LEU A 56 4.00 11.95 -9.75
N ALA A 57 3.60 13.17 -9.36
CA ALA A 57 3.23 13.47 -7.98
C ALA A 57 1.99 12.68 -7.54
N LYS A 58 0.94 12.62 -8.37
CA LYS A 58 -0.27 11.84 -8.12
C LYS A 58 0.02 10.33 -8.04
N GLN A 59 0.87 9.81 -8.93
CA GLN A 59 1.29 8.40 -8.88
C GLN A 59 2.02 8.09 -7.58
N LYS A 60 2.97 8.95 -7.17
CA LYS A 60 3.70 8.78 -5.91
C LYS A 60 2.78 8.83 -4.68
N GLU A 61 1.77 9.67 -4.70
CA GLU A 61 0.77 9.76 -3.63
C GLU A 61 -0.08 8.49 -3.56
N GLN A 62 -0.53 7.97 -4.71
CA GLN A 62 -1.26 6.71 -4.81
C GLN A 62 -0.41 5.53 -4.31
N ASP A 63 0.86 5.44 -4.72
CA ASP A 63 1.78 4.40 -4.27
C ASP A 63 1.99 4.45 -2.75
N ASN A 64 2.13 5.65 -2.18
CA ASN A 64 2.24 5.83 -0.74
C ASN A 64 0.97 5.41 -0.01
N TRP A 65 -0.20 5.73 -0.56
CA TRP A 65 -1.49 5.33 -0.01
C TRP A 65 -1.65 3.80 -0.01
N HIS A 66 -1.29 3.14 -1.13
CA HIS A 66 -1.32 1.68 -1.24
C HIS A 66 -0.39 1.02 -0.23
N LYS A 67 0.87 1.51 -0.10
CA LYS A 67 1.83 1.00 0.88
C LYS A 67 1.30 1.12 2.32
N LYS A 68 0.71 2.27 2.67
CA LYS A 68 0.13 2.47 4.01
C LYS A 68 -1.03 1.54 4.30
N ASN A 69 -1.92 1.30 3.33
CA ASN A 69 -3.04 0.40 3.51
C ASN A 69 -2.59 -1.06 3.63
N GLN A 70 -1.63 -1.48 2.79
CA GLN A 70 -1.03 -2.81 2.88
C GLN A 70 -0.38 -3.03 4.25
N ALA A 71 0.36 -2.04 4.75
CA ALA A 71 0.98 -2.12 6.07
C ALA A 71 -0.05 -2.25 7.19
N LYS A 72 -1.18 -1.52 7.13
CA LYS A 72 -2.28 -1.67 8.09
C LYS A 72 -2.88 -3.08 8.08
N GLU A 73 -3.10 -3.63 6.89
CA GLU A 73 -3.62 -4.99 6.72
C GLU A 73 -2.64 -6.02 7.30
N ASN A 74 -1.35 -5.89 7.00
CA ASN A 74 -0.31 -6.76 7.53
C ASN A 74 -0.24 -6.71 9.08
N LEU A 75 -0.32 -5.53 9.67
CA LEU A 75 -0.36 -5.35 11.13
C LEU A 75 -1.63 -5.96 11.74
N SER A 76 -2.79 -5.78 11.12
CA SER A 76 -4.05 -6.39 11.55
C SER A 76 -3.98 -7.92 11.52
N ASN A 77 -3.40 -8.47 10.46
CA ASN A 77 -3.20 -9.92 10.30
C ASN A 77 -2.23 -10.45 11.36
N LEU A 78 -1.12 -9.74 11.62
CA LEU A 78 -0.18 -10.09 12.69
C LEU A 78 -0.88 -10.07 14.05
N HIS A 79 -1.60 -9.00 14.39
CA HIS A 79 -2.35 -8.90 15.64
C HIS A 79 -3.33 -10.06 15.81
N SER A 80 -4.12 -10.38 14.77
CA SER A 80 -5.05 -11.49 14.78
C SER A 80 -4.36 -12.85 14.98
N LYS A 81 -3.19 -13.04 14.35
CA LYS A 81 -2.38 -14.25 14.53
C LYS A 81 -1.88 -14.36 15.96
N LEU A 82 -1.33 -13.30 16.53
CA LEU A 82 -0.80 -13.29 17.88
C LEU A 82 -1.90 -13.51 18.93
N THR A 83 -3.04 -12.86 18.77
CA THR A 83 -4.20 -13.05 19.67
C THR A 83 -4.66 -14.51 19.72
N LYS A 84 -4.55 -15.24 18.62
CA LYS A 84 -4.87 -16.68 18.57
C LYS A 84 -3.78 -17.57 19.13
N SER A 85 -2.51 -17.13 19.08
CA SER A 85 -1.36 -17.92 19.51
C SER A 85 -1.03 -17.72 20.98
N ILE A 86 -1.27 -16.51 21.52
CA ILE A 86 -1.00 -16.18 22.92
C ILE A 86 -2.26 -16.47 23.74
N VAL A 87 -2.33 -17.67 24.27
CA VAL A 87 -3.49 -18.18 25.04
C VAL A 87 -3.11 -18.50 26.46
N GLN A 88 -4.11 -18.59 27.34
CA GLN A 88 -3.90 -19.06 28.71
C GLN A 88 -3.34 -20.48 28.72
N GLY A 89 -2.38 -20.75 29.60
CA GLY A 89 -1.70 -22.03 29.71
C GLY A 89 -0.46 -22.16 28.83
N LEU A 90 -0.18 -21.20 27.94
CA LEU A 90 1.06 -21.16 27.17
C LEU A 90 2.26 -20.96 28.11
N ASP A 91 3.37 -21.67 27.86
CA ASP A 91 4.60 -21.50 28.62
C ASP A 91 5.31 -20.18 28.25
N LEU A 92 6.01 -19.58 29.23
CA LEU A 92 6.73 -18.33 29.02
C LEU A 92 7.82 -18.42 27.92
N LYS A 93 8.47 -19.58 27.76
CA LYS A 93 9.47 -19.77 26.69
C LYS A 93 8.82 -19.83 25.32
N GLU A 94 7.66 -20.47 25.21
CA GLU A 94 6.89 -20.49 23.95
C GLU A 94 6.39 -19.08 23.60
N LEU A 95 5.94 -18.31 24.62
CA LEU A 95 5.60 -16.90 24.43
C LEU A 95 6.80 -16.11 23.89
N GLN A 96 7.97 -16.25 24.49
CA GLN A 96 9.19 -15.54 24.06
C GLN A 96 9.58 -15.88 22.62
N ASN A 97 9.36 -17.12 22.17
CA ASN A 97 9.55 -17.51 20.77
C ASN A 97 8.58 -16.79 19.81
N ILE A 98 7.39 -16.41 20.29
CA ILE A 98 6.37 -15.74 19.48
C ILE A 98 6.59 -14.22 19.46
N VAL A 99 6.80 -13.60 20.63
CA VAL A 99 6.85 -12.13 20.75
C VAL A 99 8.25 -11.55 20.93
N GLY A 100 9.26 -12.41 21.11
CA GLY A 100 10.63 -12.00 21.41
C GLY A 100 10.90 -11.95 22.92
N GLU A 101 12.17 -11.67 23.29
CA GLU A 101 12.63 -11.67 24.67
C GLU A 101 12.51 -10.30 25.35
N ASN A 102 12.23 -9.23 24.61
CA ASN A 102 12.24 -7.85 25.08
C ASN A 102 10.99 -7.50 25.91
N ALA A 103 10.88 -8.05 27.11
CA ALA A 103 9.80 -7.70 28.03
C ALA A 103 10.29 -6.80 29.16
N SER A 104 9.48 -5.83 29.55
CA SER A 104 9.64 -5.09 30.79
C SER A 104 8.91 -5.82 31.93
N ILE A 105 9.59 -6.11 33.02
CA ILE A 105 8.96 -6.69 34.21
C ILE A 105 8.31 -5.56 35.01
N LEU A 106 6.98 -5.56 35.08
CA LEU A 106 6.21 -4.56 35.83
C LEU A 106 6.08 -4.93 37.29
N ALA A 107 5.92 -6.22 37.59
CA ALA A 107 5.82 -6.72 38.93
C ALA A 107 6.29 -8.18 39.00
N GLN A 108 6.90 -8.54 40.11
CA GLN A 108 7.29 -9.91 40.44
C GLN A 108 6.94 -10.18 41.91
N LYS A 109 6.32 -11.31 42.18
CA LYS A 109 5.98 -11.75 43.49
C LYS A 109 6.22 -13.25 43.60
N GLU A 110 6.82 -13.68 44.69
CA GLU A 110 6.90 -15.09 45.07
C GLU A 110 6.23 -15.30 46.44
N GLN A 111 5.35 -16.25 46.54
CA GLN A 111 4.65 -16.58 47.77
C GLN A 111 4.34 -18.08 47.79
N ASN A 112 4.77 -18.76 48.85
CA ASN A 112 4.56 -20.19 49.04
C ASN A 112 5.07 -21.07 47.88
N GLY A 113 6.24 -20.71 47.31
CA GLY A 113 6.82 -21.42 46.15
C GLY A 113 6.10 -21.16 44.84
N VAL A 114 5.13 -20.24 44.79
CA VAL A 114 4.45 -19.80 43.59
C VAL A 114 5.03 -18.48 43.12
N GLN A 115 5.54 -18.45 41.91
CA GLN A 115 6.07 -17.24 41.25
C GLN A 115 5.01 -16.60 40.36
N TRP A 116 4.85 -15.29 40.54
CA TRP A 116 4.00 -14.46 39.71
C TRP A 116 4.84 -13.40 39.01
N LEU A 117 4.63 -13.21 37.70
CA LEU A 117 5.26 -12.14 36.93
C LEU A 117 4.19 -11.40 36.15
N ILE A 118 4.33 -10.07 36.10
CA ILE A 118 3.58 -9.23 35.14
C ILE A 118 4.60 -8.65 34.16
N LEU A 119 4.47 -9.03 32.93
CA LEU A 119 5.34 -8.66 31.82
C LEU A 119 4.62 -7.71 30.88
N ARG A 120 5.34 -6.71 30.37
CA ARG A 120 4.85 -5.81 29.33
C ARG A 120 5.77 -5.89 28.13
N TYR A 121 5.18 -6.20 26.99
CA TYR A 121 5.84 -6.17 25.67
C TYR A 121 5.34 -4.95 24.92
N GLN A 122 6.25 -4.13 24.40
CA GLN A 122 5.90 -3.03 23.49
C GLN A 122 5.52 -3.59 22.15
N TRP A 123 4.50 -3.01 21.51
CA TRP A 123 4.00 -3.50 20.23
C TRP A 123 5.02 -3.33 19.10
N ASP A 124 5.80 -2.24 19.11
CA ASP A 124 6.87 -1.99 18.14
C ASP A 124 8.02 -3.00 18.26
N ASP A 125 8.40 -3.42 19.47
CA ASP A 125 9.40 -4.48 19.67
C ASP A 125 8.91 -5.82 19.10
N ILE A 126 7.63 -6.13 19.29
CA ILE A 126 7.03 -7.35 18.71
C ILE A 126 7.02 -7.26 17.18
N VAL A 127 6.60 -6.13 16.61
CA VAL A 127 6.54 -5.93 15.17
C VAL A 127 7.92 -6.00 14.53
N GLU A 128 8.98 -5.58 15.23
CA GLU A 128 10.37 -5.70 14.77
C GLU A 128 10.79 -7.16 14.52
N ASN A 129 10.24 -8.13 15.26
CA ASN A 129 10.53 -9.55 15.02
C ASN A 129 9.93 -10.08 13.71
N TYR A 130 8.94 -9.40 13.14
CA TYR A 130 8.24 -9.84 11.93
C TYR A 130 8.52 -8.95 10.72
N PHE A 131 8.87 -7.69 10.93
CA PHE A 131 9.08 -6.69 9.88
C PHE A 131 10.37 -5.90 10.12
N SER A 132 11.02 -5.49 9.04
CA SER A 132 12.21 -4.62 9.13
C SER A 132 11.88 -3.27 9.78
N LYS A 133 12.81 -2.69 10.55
CA LYS A 133 12.74 -1.31 11.08
C LYS A 133 12.53 -0.25 10.01
N THR A 134 12.88 -0.53 8.76
CA THR A 134 12.68 0.39 7.62
C THR A 134 11.33 0.19 6.95
N SER A 135 10.55 -0.81 7.33
CA SER A 135 9.25 -1.10 6.74
C SER A 135 8.18 -0.06 7.10
N GLU A 136 7.12 0.00 6.32
CA GLU A 136 5.98 0.88 6.61
C GLU A 136 5.17 0.37 7.80
N GLU A 137 5.12 -0.95 8.03
CA GLU A 137 4.52 -1.59 9.20
C GLU A 137 5.16 -1.09 10.49
N TYR A 138 6.51 -1.14 10.58
CA TYR A 138 7.23 -0.66 11.74
C TYR A 138 7.01 0.85 11.96
N ARG A 139 7.07 1.67 10.89
CA ARG A 139 6.82 3.11 10.99
C ARG A 139 5.42 3.48 11.45
N GLN A 140 4.42 2.66 11.14
CA GLN A 140 3.04 2.89 11.58
C GLN A 140 2.84 2.48 13.03
N CYS A 141 3.37 1.33 13.46
CA CYS A 141 3.20 0.87 14.83
C CYS A 141 4.02 1.68 15.84
N SER A 142 5.24 2.11 15.50
CA SER A 142 6.10 2.90 16.42
C SER A 142 5.51 4.27 16.80
N LYS A 143 4.49 4.75 16.08
CA LYS A 143 3.73 5.96 16.44
C LYS A 143 2.62 5.69 17.45
N GLN A 144 2.24 4.45 17.63
CA GLN A 144 1.17 4.03 18.52
C GLN A 144 1.80 3.37 19.74
N LYS A 145 1.65 3.99 20.90
CA LYS A 145 2.15 3.42 22.16
C LYS A 145 1.24 2.28 22.62
N GLN A 146 1.22 1.20 21.86
CA GLN A 146 0.47 -0.01 22.19
C GLN A 146 1.39 -1.02 22.88
N TYR A 147 0.84 -1.82 23.78
CA TYR A 147 1.57 -2.87 24.47
C TYR A 147 0.66 -4.02 24.89
N ILE A 148 1.29 -5.15 25.17
CA ILE A 148 0.61 -6.34 25.69
C ILE A 148 1.09 -6.54 27.12
N GLU A 149 0.16 -6.64 28.06
CA GLU A 149 0.45 -7.06 29.43
C GLU A 149 0.09 -8.53 29.62
N ILE A 150 1.04 -9.29 30.14
CA ILE A 150 0.92 -10.72 30.34
C ILE A 150 1.22 -11.04 31.79
N THR A 151 0.28 -11.67 32.46
CA THR A 151 0.49 -12.18 33.81
C THR A 151 0.77 -13.67 33.73
N THR A 152 1.86 -14.11 34.38
CA THR A 152 2.22 -15.51 34.45
C THR A 152 2.19 -16.00 35.92
N LYS A 153 1.95 -17.30 36.06
CA LYS A 153 2.06 -18.03 37.34
C LYS A 153 2.85 -19.30 37.08
N ASN A 154 4.00 -19.45 37.76
CA ASN A 154 4.92 -20.57 37.54
C ASN A 154 5.25 -20.78 36.07
N SER A 155 5.63 -19.71 35.37
CA SER A 155 5.94 -19.68 33.93
C SER A 155 4.75 -19.94 32.96
N LEU A 156 3.55 -20.17 33.46
CA LEU A 156 2.37 -20.36 32.64
C LEU A 156 1.57 -19.05 32.54
N ILE A 157 1.11 -18.70 31.34
CA ILE A 157 0.27 -17.52 31.12
C ILE A 157 -1.12 -17.75 31.74
N ILE A 158 -1.53 -16.82 32.59
CA ILE A 158 -2.86 -16.84 33.21
C ILE A 158 -3.76 -15.70 32.71
N SER A 159 -3.17 -14.60 32.21
CA SER A 159 -3.92 -13.47 31.67
C SER A 159 -3.13 -12.75 30.59
N VAL A 160 -3.82 -12.27 29.56
CA VAL A 160 -3.29 -11.45 28.47
C VAL A 160 -4.21 -10.25 28.28
N THR A 161 -3.64 -9.05 28.29
CA THR A 161 -4.38 -7.79 28.08
C THR A 161 -3.69 -6.99 26.99
N TRP A 162 -4.43 -6.64 25.96
CA TRP A 162 -3.99 -5.77 24.87
C TRP A 162 -4.40 -4.33 25.20
N LEU A 163 -3.47 -3.40 25.20
CA LEU A 163 -3.63 -2.00 25.64
C LEU A 163 -3.09 -1.01 24.60
#